data_4c27150c30055a2a9d6772068e66b36e
#
_entry.id   4c27150c30055a2a9d6772068e66b36e
#
_cell.length_a   1.000
_cell.length_b   1.000
_cell.length_c   1.000
_cell.angle_alpha   90.00
_cell.angle_beta   90.00
_cell.angle_gamma   90.00
#
_symmetry.space_group_name_H-M   'P 1'
#
loop_
_entity.id
_entity.type
_entity.pdbx_description
1 polymer ?
#
loop_
_entity_poly.entity_id
_entity_poly.type
_entity_poly.pdbx_seq_one_letter_code
_entity_poly.pdbx_strand_id
1 'polypeptide(L)'
;DVLHNFYLPHFRVKMDAVPGLPTSFIFTPVKTTKEFREQLSKFPEWQVPADPADPTGPKKWETFEYELACAELCGKGHYSMRRIVEVVEREEFDTWLASQKPFYVTNIRGKEYDPWAGKKLFPFEIKARANELKSDIANYLSDTTGTASRNI
;
A
#
# COMPACT_ATOMS: atom_id res chain seq x y z
N ASP A 1 -20.94 3.73 -0.69
CA ASP A 1 -22.14 4.41 -1.16
C ASP A 1 -21.87 5.53 -2.17
N VAL A 2 -20.62 6.00 -2.26
CA VAL A 2 -20.19 7.02 -3.22
C VAL A 2 -18.95 6.54 -3.97
N LEU A 3 -18.70 7.12 -5.13
CA LEU A 3 -17.52 6.86 -5.93
C LEU A 3 -16.28 7.43 -5.23
N HIS A 4 -15.27 6.60 -5.06
CA HIS A 4 -13.93 6.97 -4.65
C HIS A 4 -12.93 6.63 -5.75
N ASN A 5 -11.69 7.01 -5.54
CA ASN A 5 -10.62 6.69 -6.44
C ASN A 5 -9.37 6.27 -5.64
N PHE A 6 -8.74 5.19 -6.07
CA PHE A 6 -7.45 4.77 -5.57
C PHE A 6 -6.37 5.37 -6.47
N TYR A 7 -5.76 6.46 -6.03
CA TYR A 7 -4.82 7.23 -6.82
C TYR A 7 -3.44 7.27 -6.19
N LEU A 8 -2.47 6.75 -6.91
CA LEU A 8 -1.05 6.77 -6.57
C LEU A 8 -0.32 7.64 -7.60
N PRO A 9 -0.21 8.95 -7.39
CA PRO A 9 0.31 9.89 -8.40
C PRO A 9 1.72 9.55 -8.86
N HIS A 10 2.60 9.20 -7.95
CA HIS A 10 4.00 8.89 -8.26
C HIS A 10 4.21 7.57 -9.02
N PHE A 11 3.23 6.67 -8.95
CA PHE A 11 3.24 5.42 -9.72
C PHE A 11 2.41 5.49 -11.00
N ARG A 12 1.75 6.64 -11.27
CA ARG A 12 0.83 6.84 -12.39
C ARG A 12 -0.31 5.82 -12.40
N VAL A 13 -0.73 5.39 -11.23
CA VAL A 13 -1.83 4.45 -11.05
C VAL A 13 -3.06 5.19 -10.57
N LYS A 14 -4.18 4.98 -11.24
CA LYS A 14 -5.47 5.54 -10.88
C LYS A 14 -6.55 4.52 -11.22
N MET A 15 -7.41 4.20 -10.25
CA MET A 15 -8.49 3.25 -10.41
C MET A 15 -9.70 3.67 -9.57
N ASP A 16 -10.87 3.67 -10.20
CA ASP A 16 -12.10 4.03 -9.53
C ASP A 16 -12.57 2.89 -8.63
N ALA A 17 -12.99 3.24 -7.42
CA ALA A 17 -13.62 2.37 -6.46
C ALA A 17 -15.14 2.60 -6.51
N VAL A 18 -15.79 1.92 -7.43
CA VAL A 18 -17.23 2.02 -7.68
C VAL A 18 -17.99 1.08 -6.75
N PRO A 19 -19.00 1.55 -5.99
CA PRO A 19 -19.80 0.68 -5.14
C PRO A 19 -20.39 -0.50 -5.91
N GLY A 20 -20.17 -1.72 -5.40
CA GLY A 20 -20.67 -2.96 -6.02
C GLY A 20 -19.90 -3.46 -7.23
N LEU A 21 -18.86 -2.75 -7.69
CA LEU A 21 -18.02 -3.17 -8.81
C LEU A 21 -16.59 -3.46 -8.31
N PRO A 22 -16.18 -4.73 -8.21
CA PRO A 22 -14.80 -5.06 -7.83
C PRO A 22 -13.84 -4.67 -8.95
N THR A 23 -12.80 -3.93 -8.61
CA THR A 23 -11.70 -3.58 -9.50
C THR A 23 -10.38 -4.03 -8.89
N SER A 24 -9.43 -4.43 -9.72
CA SER A 24 -8.11 -4.86 -9.27
C SER A 24 -7.04 -4.50 -10.28
N PHE A 25 -5.84 -4.24 -9.78
CA PHE A 25 -4.62 -4.12 -10.60
C PHE A 25 -3.41 -4.56 -9.77
N ILE A 26 -2.37 -4.97 -10.45
CA ILE A 26 -1.12 -5.40 -9.84
C ILE A 26 0.04 -4.64 -10.49
N PHE A 27 0.95 -4.15 -9.68
CA PHE A 27 2.19 -3.54 -10.14
C PHE A 27 3.30 -3.78 -9.10
N THR A 28 4.54 -3.68 -9.55
CA THR A 28 5.70 -3.76 -8.68
C THR A 28 6.44 -2.43 -8.71
N PRO A 29 6.58 -1.73 -7.57
CA PRO A 29 7.43 -0.57 -7.48
C PRO A 29 8.88 -0.93 -7.84
N VAL A 30 9.55 -0.08 -8.61
CA VAL A 30 10.94 -0.31 -9.04
C VAL A 30 11.98 0.37 -8.15
N LYS A 31 11.53 1.18 -7.18
CA LYS A 31 12.40 1.89 -6.24
C LYS A 31 11.74 1.94 -4.88
N THR A 32 12.52 1.70 -3.85
CA THR A 32 12.11 1.96 -2.47
C THR A 32 11.96 3.47 -2.23
N THR A 33 11.25 3.82 -1.16
CA THR A 33 11.12 5.23 -0.73
C THR A 33 12.50 5.84 -0.49
N LYS A 34 13.41 5.09 0.12
CA LYS A 34 14.78 5.52 0.39
C LYS A 34 15.56 5.82 -0.89
N GLU A 35 15.57 4.88 -1.84
CA GLU A 35 16.26 5.06 -3.12
C GLU A 35 15.71 6.25 -3.91
N PHE A 36 14.40 6.47 -3.84
CA PHE A 36 13.80 7.62 -4.51
C PHE A 36 14.19 8.94 -3.84
N ARG A 37 14.22 9.01 -2.50
CA ARG A 37 14.78 10.16 -1.76
C ARG A 37 16.23 10.44 -2.17
N GLU A 38 17.07 9.42 -2.25
CA GLU A 38 18.47 9.54 -2.70
C GLU A 38 18.57 10.05 -4.15
N GLN A 39 17.63 9.67 -5.01
CA GLN A 39 17.56 10.22 -6.35
C GLN A 39 17.17 11.70 -6.34
N LEU A 40 16.15 12.07 -5.57
CA LEU A 40 15.69 13.46 -5.44
C LEU A 40 16.78 14.39 -4.87
N SER A 41 17.62 13.88 -3.97
CA SER A 41 18.72 14.65 -3.39
C SER A 41 19.73 15.18 -4.41
N LYS A 42 19.75 14.63 -5.64
CA LYS A 42 20.63 15.06 -6.72
C LYS A 42 20.13 16.32 -7.46
N PHE A 43 18.89 16.71 -7.20
CA PHE A 43 18.26 17.84 -7.87
C PHE A 43 18.26 19.08 -6.98
N PRO A 44 18.73 20.25 -7.48
CA PRO A 44 18.82 21.49 -6.68
C PRO A 44 17.50 21.93 -6.06
N GLU A 45 16.39 21.77 -6.76
CA GLU A 45 15.05 22.13 -6.31
C GLU A 45 14.55 21.31 -5.10
N TRP A 46 15.18 20.17 -4.85
CA TRP A 46 14.90 19.31 -3.69
C TRP A 46 15.87 19.53 -2.53
N GLN A 47 16.92 20.32 -2.73
CA GLN A 47 17.91 20.65 -1.70
C GLN A 47 17.48 21.83 -0.80
N VAL A 48 16.32 22.41 -1.04
CA VAL A 48 15.76 23.48 -0.21
C VAL A 48 15.05 22.93 1.01
N PRO A 49 14.91 23.71 2.10
CA PRO A 49 14.15 23.30 3.27
C PRO A 49 12.72 22.88 2.91
N ALA A 50 12.21 21.85 3.58
CA ALA A 50 10.81 21.40 3.39
C ALA A 50 9.82 22.46 3.87
N ASP A 51 10.12 23.12 4.98
CA ASP A 51 9.38 24.26 5.52
C ASP A 51 10.14 25.55 5.22
N PRO A 52 9.59 26.47 4.42
CA PRO A 52 10.21 27.77 4.19
C PRO A 52 10.40 28.63 5.45
N ALA A 53 9.62 28.37 6.51
CA ALA A 53 9.72 29.06 7.79
C ALA A 53 10.87 28.53 8.68
N ASP A 54 11.39 27.34 8.38
CA ASP A 54 12.53 26.74 9.08
C ASP A 54 13.69 26.45 8.09
N PRO A 55 14.56 27.42 7.84
CA PRO A 55 15.70 27.25 6.92
C PRO A 55 16.73 26.19 7.36
N THR A 56 16.70 25.81 8.64
CA THR A 56 17.62 24.81 9.23
C THR A 56 17.00 23.42 9.32
N GLY A 57 15.73 23.30 9.00
CA GLY A 57 14.97 22.05 9.04
C GLY A 57 15.36 21.08 7.93
N PRO A 58 14.69 19.92 7.90
CA PRO A 58 14.96 18.89 6.89
C PRO A 58 14.69 19.42 5.48
N LYS A 59 15.44 18.91 4.51
CA LYS A 59 15.26 19.26 3.11
C LYS A 59 14.07 18.53 2.49
N LYS A 60 13.52 19.05 1.40
CA LYS A 60 12.38 18.46 0.70
C LYS A 60 12.58 17.00 0.34
N TRP A 61 13.78 16.61 -0.12
CA TRP A 61 14.06 15.22 -0.47
C TRP A 61 14.03 14.28 0.75
N GLU A 62 14.41 14.75 1.94
CA GLU A 62 14.41 13.96 3.18
C GLU A 62 13.00 13.65 3.66
N THR A 63 12.08 14.59 3.43
CA THR A 63 10.68 14.50 3.84
C THR A 63 9.76 13.96 2.74
N PHE A 64 10.32 13.60 1.59
CA PHE A 64 9.51 13.03 0.50
C PHE A 64 8.85 11.72 0.94
N GLU A 65 7.58 11.57 0.61
CA GLU A 65 6.81 10.35 0.81
C GLU A 65 5.96 10.06 -0.42
N TYR A 66 5.82 8.79 -0.77
CA TYR A 66 4.79 8.39 -1.71
C TYR A 66 3.42 8.53 -1.07
N GLU A 67 2.44 8.85 -1.87
CA GLU A 67 1.08 9.10 -1.39
C GLU A 67 0.05 8.29 -2.12
N LEU A 68 -0.96 7.86 -1.36
CA LEU A 68 -2.24 7.40 -1.85
C LEU A 68 -3.28 8.47 -1.52
N ALA A 69 -4.06 8.87 -2.50
CA ALA A 69 -5.13 9.85 -2.34
C ALA A 69 -6.42 9.39 -3.02
N CYS A 70 -7.55 9.95 -2.62
CA CYS A 70 -8.77 9.90 -3.39
C CYS A 70 -8.78 11.07 -4.39
N ALA A 71 -8.96 10.77 -5.67
CA ALA A 71 -9.03 11.78 -6.74
C ALA A 71 -10.46 11.99 -7.30
N GLU A 72 -11.48 11.38 -6.66
CA GLU A 72 -12.90 11.59 -6.95
C GLU A 72 -13.56 12.39 -5.84
N LEU A 73 -14.36 13.40 -6.20
CA LEU A 73 -15.09 14.20 -5.22
C LEU A 73 -16.18 13.33 -4.56
N CYS A 74 -15.84 12.78 -3.41
CA CYS A 74 -16.63 11.77 -2.72
C CYS A 74 -17.36 12.30 -1.46
N GLY A 75 -17.39 13.62 -1.25
CA GLY A 75 -18.11 14.25 -0.16
C GLY A 75 -17.24 15.08 0.79
N LYS A 76 -17.77 15.41 1.95
CA LYS A 76 -17.19 16.37 2.90
C LYS A 76 -15.79 15.97 3.42
N GLY A 77 -15.49 14.65 3.49
CA GLY A 77 -14.19 14.14 3.94
C GLY A 77 -13.16 13.92 2.82
N HIS A 78 -13.47 14.28 1.59
CA HIS A 78 -12.62 14.01 0.42
C HIS A 78 -11.17 14.50 0.60
N TYR A 79 -10.98 15.72 1.08
CA TYR A 79 -9.67 16.35 1.27
C TYR A 79 -8.76 15.61 2.29
N SER A 80 -9.35 14.84 3.20
CA SER A 80 -8.61 14.10 4.24
C SER A 80 -8.31 12.64 3.85
N MET A 81 -8.74 12.20 2.67
CA MET A 81 -8.51 10.84 2.16
C MET A 81 -7.12 10.73 1.53
N ARG A 82 -6.09 10.87 2.36
CA ARG A 82 -4.69 10.78 1.99
C ARG A 82 -3.98 9.84 2.96
N ARG A 83 -3.11 8.99 2.44
CA ARG A 83 -2.26 8.08 3.22
C ARG A 83 -0.86 8.06 2.65
N ILE A 84 0.09 7.89 3.53
CA ILE A 84 1.49 7.66 3.17
C ILE A 84 1.63 6.21 2.69
N VAL A 85 2.41 6.04 1.64
CA VAL A 85 2.82 4.73 1.11
C VAL A 85 4.33 4.64 1.24
N GLU A 86 4.80 3.68 1.99
CA GLU A 86 6.21 3.38 2.12
C GLU A 86 6.54 2.15 1.27
N VAL A 87 7.50 2.29 0.39
CA VAL A 87 8.04 1.20 -0.41
C VAL A 87 9.36 0.77 0.21
N VAL A 88 9.40 -0.46 0.66
CA VAL A 88 10.54 -1.05 1.37
C VAL A 88 10.99 -2.33 0.69
N GLU A 89 12.16 -2.85 1.07
CA GLU A 89 12.64 -4.15 0.63
C GLU A 89 11.77 -5.28 1.20
N ARG A 90 11.78 -6.44 0.52
CA ARG A 90 10.95 -7.59 0.88
C ARG A 90 11.17 -8.05 2.31
N GLU A 91 12.41 -8.12 2.76
CA GLU A 91 12.77 -8.58 4.11
C GLU A 91 12.27 -7.62 5.19
N GLU A 92 12.33 -6.32 4.92
CA GLU A 92 11.81 -5.29 5.82
C GLU A 92 10.29 -5.37 5.93
N PHE A 93 9.61 -5.52 4.79
CA PHE A 93 8.17 -5.73 4.76
C PHE A 93 7.75 -6.99 5.53
N ASP A 94 8.42 -8.12 5.31
CA ASP A 94 8.10 -9.39 5.98
C ASP A 94 8.33 -9.28 7.51
N THR A 95 9.36 -8.54 7.94
CA THR A 95 9.63 -8.25 9.36
C THR A 95 8.52 -7.40 9.96
N TRP A 96 8.15 -6.33 9.28
CA TRP A 96 7.04 -5.47 9.70
C TRP A 96 5.73 -6.25 9.77
N LEU A 97 5.41 -7.04 8.73
CA LEU A 97 4.18 -7.83 8.68
C LEU A 97 4.11 -8.85 9.82
N ALA A 98 5.24 -9.51 10.15
CA ALA A 98 5.31 -10.45 11.26
C ALA A 98 5.06 -9.78 12.63
N SER A 99 5.37 -8.49 12.77
CA SER A 99 5.11 -7.71 13.98
C SER A 99 3.65 -7.28 14.12
N GLN A 100 2.87 -7.31 13.04
CA GLN A 100 1.48 -6.85 13.06
C GLN A 100 0.57 -7.86 13.75
N LYS A 101 -0.32 -7.36 14.58
CA LYS A 101 -1.35 -8.19 15.21
C LYS A 101 -2.61 -8.16 14.35
N PRO A 102 -3.26 -9.32 14.11
CA PRO A 102 -4.52 -9.36 13.37
C PRO A 102 -5.59 -8.47 14.03
N PHE A 103 -6.33 -7.73 13.22
CA PHE A 103 -7.38 -6.83 13.68
C PHE A 103 -8.38 -7.50 14.61
N TYR A 104 -8.78 -8.73 14.29
CA TYR A 104 -9.68 -9.51 15.14
C TYR A 104 -9.12 -9.69 16.55
N VAL A 105 -7.84 -10.06 16.67
CA VAL A 105 -7.20 -10.32 17.97
C VAL A 105 -7.10 -9.05 18.82
N THR A 106 -6.85 -7.91 18.20
CA THR A 106 -6.67 -6.63 18.92
C THR A 106 -7.99 -5.93 19.25
N ASN A 107 -9.00 -6.06 18.39
CA ASN A 107 -10.18 -5.18 18.46
C ASN A 107 -11.50 -5.92 18.74
N ILE A 108 -11.59 -7.23 18.44
CA ILE A 108 -12.84 -7.98 18.54
C ILE A 108 -12.75 -9.08 19.61
N ARG A 109 -11.64 -9.81 19.65
CA ARG A 109 -11.51 -10.97 20.54
C ARG A 109 -11.66 -10.58 22.02
N GLY A 110 -12.56 -11.30 22.70
CA GLY A 110 -12.85 -11.07 24.11
C GLY A 110 -13.78 -9.88 24.38
N LYS A 111 -14.37 -9.28 23.35
CA LYS A 111 -15.43 -8.28 23.49
C LYS A 111 -16.80 -8.96 23.53
N GLU A 112 -17.81 -8.26 24.08
CA GLU A 112 -19.18 -8.74 24.17
C GLU A 112 -19.77 -9.18 22.82
N TYR A 113 -19.39 -8.48 21.75
CA TYR A 113 -19.81 -8.73 20.37
C TYR A 113 -18.91 -9.68 19.59
N ASP A 114 -18.02 -10.44 20.28
CA ASP A 114 -17.12 -11.40 19.61
C ASP A 114 -17.90 -12.59 19.05
N PRO A 115 -18.08 -12.73 17.71
CA PRO A 115 -18.85 -13.82 17.11
C PRO A 115 -18.18 -15.19 17.24
N TRP A 116 -16.90 -15.21 17.67
CA TRP A 116 -16.09 -16.41 17.85
C TRP A 116 -15.68 -16.62 19.30
N ALA A 117 -16.41 -16.02 20.26
CA ALA A 117 -16.16 -16.17 21.67
C ALA A 117 -16.11 -17.66 22.07
N GLY A 118 -15.10 -18.06 22.82
CA GLY A 118 -14.91 -19.43 23.26
C GLY A 118 -14.44 -20.43 22.19
N LYS A 119 -14.34 -20.04 20.91
CA LYS A 119 -13.84 -20.90 19.83
C LYS A 119 -12.33 -20.75 19.67
N LYS A 120 -11.63 -21.85 19.38
CA LYS A 120 -10.23 -21.81 18.95
C LYS A 120 -10.19 -21.36 17.50
N LEU A 121 -9.46 -20.28 17.23
CA LEU A 121 -9.09 -19.91 15.86
C LEU A 121 -8.00 -20.88 15.40
N PHE A 122 -8.27 -21.65 14.36
CA PHE A 122 -7.33 -22.65 13.86
C PHE A 122 -6.19 -21.98 13.08
N PRO A 123 -4.94 -22.07 13.54
CA PRO A 123 -3.79 -21.52 12.83
C PRO A 123 -3.58 -22.12 11.44
N PHE A 124 -4.15 -23.31 11.19
CA PHE A 124 -3.95 -24.02 9.94
C PHE A 124 -4.81 -23.44 8.78
N GLU A 125 -6.01 -22.91 9.05
CA GLU A 125 -6.83 -22.25 8.03
C GLU A 125 -6.16 -20.97 7.53
N ILE A 126 -5.48 -20.24 8.41
CA ILE A 126 -4.70 -19.06 8.05
C ILE A 126 -3.48 -19.47 7.19
N LYS A 127 -2.82 -20.58 7.52
CA LYS A 127 -1.67 -21.12 6.76
C LYS A 127 -2.10 -21.71 5.41
N ALA A 128 -3.21 -22.44 5.37
CA ALA A 128 -3.73 -23.01 4.11
C ALA A 128 -4.10 -21.89 3.13
N ARG A 129 -4.83 -20.88 3.59
CA ARG A 129 -5.22 -19.74 2.75
C ARG A 129 -4.04 -18.86 2.34
N ALA A 130 -3.02 -18.71 3.20
CA ALA A 130 -1.79 -18.02 2.83
C ALA A 130 -0.97 -18.79 1.78
N ASN A 131 -1.00 -20.13 1.81
CA ASN A 131 -0.35 -20.97 0.82
C ASN A 131 -1.12 -20.99 -0.51
N GLU A 132 -2.46 -21.01 -0.47
CA GLU A 132 -3.32 -20.84 -1.65
C GLU A 132 -3.04 -19.48 -2.32
N LEU A 133 -3.01 -18.40 -1.55
CA LEU A 133 -2.71 -17.07 -2.07
C LEU A 133 -1.32 -16.97 -2.70
N LYS A 134 -0.30 -17.63 -2.10
CA LYS A 134 1.04 -17.73 -2.69
C LYS A 134 1.06 -18.52 -3.98
N SER A 135 0.29 -19.62 -4.05
CA SER A 135 0.12 -20.42 -5.25
C SER A 135 -0.56 -19.63 -6.37
N ASP A 136 -1.61 -18.90 -6.05
CA ASP A 136 -2.36 -18.09 -7.01
C ASP A 136 -1.52 -16.94 -7.57
N ILE A 137 -0.74 -16.27 -6.71
CA ILE A 137 0.22 -15.24 -7.14
C ILE A 137 1.32 -15.84 -8.02
N ALA A 138 1.87 -17.01 -7.67
CA ALA A 138 2.91 -17.66 -8.46
C ALA A 138 2.37 -18.09 -9.85
N ASN A 139 1.16 -18.62 -9.90
CA ASN A 139 0.50 -18.99 -11.15
C ASN A 139 0.22 -17.77 -12.03
N TYR A 140 -0.27 -16.67 -11.43
CA TYR A 140 -0.50 -15.41 -12.16
C TYR A 140 0.80 -14.84 -12.75
N LEU A 141 1.89 -14.87 -11.98
CA LEU A 141 3.19 -14.38 -12.46
C LEU A 141 3.76 -15.26 -13.57
N SER A 142 3.56 -16.57 -13.52
CA SER A 142 3.99 -17.48 -14.59
C SER A 142 3.21 -17.28 -15.89
N ASP A 143 1.91 -16.99 -15.81
CA ASP A 143 1.06 -16.70 -16.97
C ASP A 143 1.40 -15.34 -17.62
N THR A 144 1.77 -14.33 -16.83
CA THR A 144 2.13 -13.02 -17.36
C THR A 144 3.52 -12.99 -18.00
N THR A 145 4.45 -13.83 -17.56
CA THR A 145 5.77 -13.97 -18.20
C THR A 145 5.71 -14.73 -19.53
N GLY A 146 4.69 -15.57 -19.75
CA GLY A 146 4.46 -16.29 -20.99
C GLY A 146 3.86 -15.44 -22.13
N THR A 147 3.21 -14.34 -21.83
CA THR A 147 2.55 -13.45 -22.80
C THR A 147 3.41 -12.31 -23.34
N ALA A 148 4.54 -12.01 -22.71
CA ALA A 148 5.45 -10.94 -23.13
C ALA A 148 6.33 -11.31 -24.34
N SER A 149 6.30 -12.55 -24.82
CA SER A 149 7.11 -13.02 -25.96
C SER A 149 6.39 -13.10 -27.31
N ARG A 150 5.19 -12.56 -27.45
CA ARG A 150 4.50 -12.51 -28.75
C ARG A 150 4.00 -11.10 -28.99
N ASN A 151 4.84 -10.30 -29.61
CA ASN A 151 4.57 -9.21 -30.55
C ASN A 151 5.71 -8.18 -30.51
N ILE A 152 6.74 -8.47 -31.27
CA ILE A 152 7.55 -7.50 -32.01
C ILE A 152 7.57 -7.96 -33.46
#